data_525ccbaa052cde8a5eaa294c6caa51c9
#
_entry.id   525ccbaa052cde8a5eaa294c6caa51c9
#
_cell.length_a   1.000
_cell.length_b   1.000
_cell.length_c   1.000
_cell.angle_alpha   90.00
_cell.angle_beta   90.00
_cell.angle_gamma   90.00
#
_symmetry.space_group_name_H-M   'P 1'
#
loop_
_entity.id
_entity.type
_entity.pdbx_description
1 polymer ?
#
loop_
_entity_poly.entity_id
_entity_poly.type
_entity_poly.pdbx_seq_one_letter_code
_entity_poly.pdbx_strand_id
1 'polypeptide(L)'
;MTDPLLRVEIDSPLERGKLVASLSRSKNDDWSTPNWLLELIFPDGIYYDPNPLNPLGLRDFDGMGPWPADRPVFLNPPYSDPAPWLRRAAEHRGPVVCLVRCDPSASWWSYSEGFKVTLIGQRLRFGKAKSAAPFASAVWRKQ
;
A
#
# COMPACT_ATOMS: atom_id res chain seq x y z
N MET A 1 23.24 4.54 6.28
CA MET A 1 22.57 5.21 5.27
C MET A 1 21.11 5.35 5.59
N THR A 2 20.55 6.47 5.33
CA THR A 2 19.19 6.71 5.65
C THR A 2 18.31 6.12 4.60
N ASP A 3 17.21 5.57 5.00
CA ASP A 3 16.26 5.01 4.06
C ASP A 3 15.65 6.16 3.29
N PRO A 4 15.70 6.12 2.01
CA PRO A 4 15.16 7.20 1.19
C PRO A 4 13.69 7.46 1.45
N LEU A 5 12.93 6.47 1.89
CA LEU A 5 11.53 6.68 2.15
C LEU A 5 11.30 7.64 3.30
N LEU A 6 12.24 7.78 4.18
CA LEU A 6 12.09 8.66 5.31
C LEU A 6 12.37 10.11 4.96
N ARG A 7 12.99 10.36 3.81
CA ARG A 7 13.31 11.69 3.48
C ARG A 7 12.46 12.30 2.44
N VAL A 8 11.53 11.61 1.89
CA VAL A 8 10.75 12.15 0.80
C VAL A 8 9.71 13.15 1.24
N GLU A 9 9.62 14.23 0.52
CA GLU A 9 8.65 15.21 0.81
C GLU A 9 7.38 14.77 0.27
N ILE A 10 6.35 15.04 0.93
CA ILE A 10 5.18 14.58 0.50
C ILE A 10 4.31 15.47 -0.11
N ASP A 11 4.44 16.34 -0.80
CA ASP A 11 3.54 17.10 -1.40
C ASP A 11 3.12 16.73 -2.72
N SER A 12 3.37 15.62 -3.18
CA SER A 12 3.13 15.22 -4.45
C SER A 12 1.73 14.97 -4.71
N PRO A 13 1.30 15.25 -5.72
CA PRO A 13 0.01 15.12 -6.01
C PRO A 13 -0.41 13.95 -6.51
N LEU A 14 -1.11 13.43 -6.70
CA LEU A 14 -1.39 12.35 -7.11
C LEU A 14 -2.38 12.03 -7.78
N GLU A 15 -2.83 11.58 -8.28
CA GLU A 15 -3.67 11.35 -9.01
C GLU A 15 -4.24 10.13 -9.40
N ARG A 16 -3.70 9.12 -9.25
CA ARG A 16 -4.10 7.94 -9.56
C ARG A 16 -5.34 7.67 -8.94
N GLY A 17 -6.25 7.13 -9.36
CA GLY A 17 -7.40 6.71 -8.75
C GLY A 17 -8.46 7.65 -8.50
N LYS A 18 -8.29 8.84 -8.89
CA LYS A 18 -9.19 9.72 -8.56
C LYS A 18 -10.53 9.36 -9.02
N LEU A 19 -10.70 8.76 -10.08
CA LEU A 19 -11.90 8.52 -10.55
C LEU A 19 -12.48 7.38 -9.89
N VAL A 20 -11.69 6.53 -9.49
CA VAL A 20 -12.01 5.37 -8.93
C VAL A 20 -12.56 5.50 -7.62
N ALA A 21 -12.02 6.28 -6.84
CA ALA A 21 -12.35 6.48 -5.52
C ALA A 21 -13.79 6.56 -5.33
N SER A 22 -14.46 7.30 -6.06
CA SER A 22 -15.82 7.51 -5.79
C SER A 22 -16.67 6.35 -6.19
N LEU A 23 -16.19 5.46 -6.91
CA LEU A 23 -16.97 4.39 -7.36
C LEU A 23 -16.87 3.09 -6.65
N SER A 24 -15.77 2.79 -6.14
CA SER A 24 -15.58 1.45 -5.70
C SER A 24 -15.50 1.17 -4.27
N ARG A 25 -15.28 2.12 -3.42
CA ARG A 25 -15.03 1.82 -2.06
C ARG A 25 -15.69 2.74 -1.15
N SER A 26 -15.78 2.37 0.08
CA SER A 26 -16.29 3.25 1.10
C SER A 26 -15.22 4.29 1.31
N LYS A 27 -15.60 5.39 1.90
CA LYS A 27 -14.65 6.41 2.15
C LYS A 27 -13.52 5.95 2.96
N ASN A 28 -13.73 5.02 3.84
CA ASN A 28 -12.68 4.58 4.72
C ASN A 28 -11.61 3.76 4.04
N ASP A 29 -11.89 3.22 2.88
CA ASP A 29 -10.91 2.40 2.18
C ASP A 29 -10.40 3.07 0.92
N ASP A 30 -10.64 4.37 0.77
CA ASP A 30 -10.26 5.04 -0.43
C ASP A 30 -8.92 5.68 -0.27
N TRP A 31 -7.89 4.91 -0.18
CA TRP A 31 -6.55 5.38 0.12
C TRP A 31 -5.58 5.03 -1.01
N SER A 32 -5.76 5.62 -2.16
CA SER A 32 -4.86 5.32 -3.27
C SER A 32 -3.46 5.83 -2.98
N THR A 33 -2.48 5.03 -3.28
CA THR A 33 -1.10 5.31 -2.96
C THR A 33 -0.58 6.49 -3.77
N PRO A 34 0.14 7.42 -3.16
CA PRO A 34 0.72 8.53 -3.91
C PRO A 34 1.69 8.04 -4.98
N ASN A 35 1.63 8.65 -6.15
CA ASN A 35 2.51 8.24 -7.24
C ASN A 35 3.98 8.36 -6.92
N TRP A 36 4.37 9.40 -6.22
CA TRP A 36 5.79 9.57 -5.92
C TRP A 36 6.33 8.41 -5.07
N LEU A 37 5.47 7.87 -4.20
CA LEU A 37 5.91 6.76 -3.36
C LEU A 37 6.04 5.49 -4.19
N LEU A 38 5.11 5.26 -5.10
CA LEU A 38 5.22 4.10 -5.98
C LEU A 38 6.45 4.20 -6.87
N GLU A 39 6.76 5.38 -7.35
CA GLU A 39 7.94 5.56 -8.19
C GLU A 39 9.22 5.32 -7.39
N LEU A 40 9.19 5.66 -6.13
CA LEU A 40 10.35 5.45 -5.29
C LEU A 40 10.53 3.96 -5.00
N ILE A 41 9.46 3.25 -4.74
CA ILE A 41 9.54 1.83 -4.40
C ILE A 41 9.76 0.98 -5.65
N PHE A 42 9.12 1.32 -6.75
CA PHE A 42 9.20 0.56 -7.98
C PHE A 42 9.57 1.48 -9.13
N PRO A 43 10.84 1.85 -9.23
CA PRO A 43 11.25 2.82 -10.26
C PRO A 43 10.99 2.34 -11.69
N ASP A 44 10.94 1.04 -11.90
CA ASP A 44 10.67 0.52 -13.24
C ASP A 44 9.16 0.36 -13.47
N GLY A 45 8.34 0.62 -12.47
CA GLY A 45 6.89 0.52 -12.62
C GLY A 45 6.35 -0.88 -12.68
N ILE A 46 7.15 -1.89 -12.39
CA ILE A 46 6.71 -3.27 -12.51
C ILE A 46 6.34 -3.85 -11.16
N TYR A 47 5.07 -4.09 -10.95
CA TYR A 47 4.59 -4.72 -9.73
C TYR A 47 3.17 -5.23 -9.97
N TYR A 48 2.70 -6.11 -9.10
CA TYR A 48 1.34 -6.63 -9.14
C TYR A 48 0.58 -6.05 -7.95
N ASP A 49 -0.60 -5.51 -8.18
CA ASP A 49 -1.39 -4.90 -7.14
C ASP A 49 -2.63 -5.74 -6.89
N PRO A 50 -2.70 -6.48 -5.79
CA PRO A 50 -3.87 -7.33 -5.51
C PRO A 50 -5.09 -6.56 -5.03
N ASN A 51 -4.93 -5.27 -4.70
CA ASN A 51 -6.04 -4.49 -4.20
C ASN A 51 -6.12 -3.14 -4.94
N PRO A 52 -6.26 -3.15 -6.25
CA PRO A 52 -6.23 -1.90 -7.01
C PRO A 52 -7.53 -1.13 -6.85
N LEU A 53 -7.40 0.17 -6.92
CA LEU A 53 -8.57 1.00 -6.97
C LEU A 53 -8.98 1.02 -8.44
N ASN A 54 -9.85 0.17 -8.82
CA ASN A 54 -10.23 0.13 -10.22
C ASN A 54 -11.70 0.10 -10.43
N PRO A 55 -12.19 1.07 -10.89
CA PRO A 55 -13.54 1.18 -10.99
C PRO A 55 -14.05 0.65 -12.24
N LEU A 56 -13.25 0.51 -13.17
CA LEU A 56 -13.72 0.22 -14.42
C LEU A 56 -13.90 -1.15 -14.80
N GLY A 57 -14.19 -2.00 -14.04
CA GLY A 57 -14.44 -3.19 -14.58
C GLY A 57 -13.75 -4.39 -14.15
N LEU A 58 -13.05 -4.29 -13.17
CA LEU A 58 -12.41 -5.45 -12.63
C LEU A 58 -13.24 -5.99 -11.50
N ARG A 59 -14.56 -5.87 -11.61
CA ARG A 59 -15.37 -6.34 -10.52
C ARG A 59 -15.19 -7.81 -10.28
N ASP A 60 -14.71 -8.56 -11.24
CA ASP A 60 -14.49 -9.97 -11.00
C ASP A 60 -13.08 -10.27 -10.55
N PHE A 61 -12.27 -9.26 -10.33
CA PHE A 61 -10.90 -9.46 -9.91
C PHE A 61 -10.86 -9.92 -8.46
N ASP A 62 -10.18 -11.01 -8.20
CA ASP A 62 -10.04 -11.51 -6.84
C ASP A 62 -8.62 -11.30 -6.36
N GLY A 63 -8.41 -10.29 -5.57
CA GLY A 63 -7.08 -9.97 -5.06
C GLY A 63 -6.54 -11.00 -4.10
N MET A 64 -7.39 -11.90 -3.59
CA MET A 64 -6.93 -12.93 -2.70
C MET A 64 -6.63 -14.23 -3.45
N GLY A 65 -6.75 -14.21 -4.76
CA GLY A 65 -6.38 -15.35 -5.56
C GLY A 65 -4.87 -15.48 -5.65
N PRO A 66 -4.35 -16.20 -6.62
CA PRO A 66 -2.91 -16.43 -6.70
C PRO A 66 -2.15 -15.15 -7.00
N TRP A 67 -1.07 -14.94 -6.31
CA TRP A 67 -0.19 -13.78 -6.57
C TRP A 67 1.02 -14.27 -7.36
N PRO A 68 1.52 -13.48 -8.29
CA PRO A 68 2.66 -13.90 -9.09
C PRO A 68 3.93 -13.98 -8.25
N ALA A 69 4.83 -14.88 -8.62
CA ALA A 69 6.10 -14.98 -7.96
C ALA A 69 7.20 -14.33 -8.80
N ASP A 70 6.91 -13.97 -10.05
CA ASP A 70 7.91 -13.46 -10.96
C ASP A 70 8.06 -11.96 -10.94
N ARG A 71 7.33 -11.28 -10.11
CA ARG A 71 7.46 -9.84 -9.96
C ARG A 71 6.97 -9.44 -8.57
N PRO A 72 7.37 -8.28 -8.09
CA PRO A 72 6.99 -7.87 -6.74
C PRO A 72 5.50 -7.64 -6.62
N VAL A 73 4.96 -7.94 -5.47
CA VAL A 73 3.58 -7.64 -5.14
C VAL A 73 3.58 -6.38 -4.30
N PHE A 74 2.78 -5.40 -4.67
CA PHE A 74 2.61 -4.21 -3.86
C PHE A 74 1.23 -4.24 -3.25
N LEU A 75 1.15 -4.24 -1.94
CA LEU A 75 -0.11 -4.32 -1.23
C LEU A 75 -0.37 -3.07 -0.42
N ASN A 76 -1.43 -2.36 -0.76
CA ASN A 76 -1.95 -1.29 0.08
C ASN A 76 -3.32 -1.81 0.50
N PRO A 77 -3.43 -2.50 1.63
CA PRO A 77 -4.66 -3.21 1.96
C PRO A 77 -5.78 -2.27 2.35
N PRO A 78 -7.02 -2.74 2.32
CA PRO A 78 -8.12 -1.92 2.81
C PRO A 78 -7.88 -1.62 4.27
N TYR A 79 -7.94 -0.34 4.65
CA TYR A 79 -7.59 0.03 6.01
C TYR A 79 -8.68 -0.34 7.01
N SER A 80 -9.88 -0.63 6.55
CA SER A 80 -10.92 -1.07 7.43
C SER A 80 -10.71 -2.50 7.90
N ASP A 81 -10.04 -3.32 7.12
CA ASP A 81 -9.80 -4.70 7.51
C ASP A 81 -8.54 -5.23 6.84
N PRO A 82 -7.38 -4.82 7.29
CA PRO A 82 -6.13 -5.21 6.64
C PRO A 82 -5.63 -6.61 6.98
N ALA A 83 -6.11 -7.19 8.07
CA ALA A 83 -5.53 -8.43 8.58
C ALA A 83 -5.46 -9.58 7.59
N PRO A 84 -6.51 -9.94 6.89
CA PRO A 84 -6.42 -11.09 5.97
C PRO A 84 -5.44 -10.84 4.84
N TRP A 85 -5.33 -9.59 4.41
CA TRP A 85 -4.42 -9.24 3.33
C TRP A 85 -2.97 -9.31 3.80
N LEU A 86 -2.71 -8.85 5.02
CA LEU A 86 -1.35 -8.87 5.55
C LEU A 86 -0.91 -10.29 5.88
N ARG A 87 -1.84 -11.12 6.30
CA ARG A 87 -1.54 -12.52 6.51
C ARG A 87 -1.16 -13.17 5.19
N ARG A 88 -1.91 -12.86 4.12
CA ARG A 88 -1.61 -13.40 2.81
C ARG A 88 -0.23 -12.95 2.35
N ALA A 89 0.11 -11.69 2.61
CA ALA A 89 1.43 -11.16 2.25
C ALA A 89 2.53 -11.89 3.02
N ALA A 90 2.30 -12.15 4.29
CA ALA A 90 3.29 -12.85 5.11
C ALA A 90 3.53 -14.27 4.60
N GLU A 91 2.50 -14.90 4.04
CA GLU A 91 2.61 -16.26 3.55
C GLU A 91 3.12 -16.35 2.12
N HIS A 92 3.14 -15.26 1.40
CA HIS A 92 3.56 -15.28 0.00
C HIS A 92 5.06 -15.52 -0.09
N ARG A 93 5.46 -16.33 -1.05
CA ARG A 93 6.87 -16.69 -1.14
C ARG A 93 7.70 -15.77 -1.97
N GLY A 94 7.14 -14.90 -2.75
CA GLY A 94 7.91 -13.95 -3.57
C GLY A 94 8.09 -12.63 -2.88
N PRO A 95 8.67 -11.66 -3.59
CA PRO A 95 8.88 -10.35 -3.01
C PRO A 95 7.58 -9.60 -2.80
N VAL A 96 7.43 -8.97 -1.66
CA VAL A 96 6.23 -8.22 -1.32
C VAL A 96 6.60 -6.93 -0.66
N VAL A 97 5.89 -5.86 -1.01
CA VAL A 97 6.00 -4.59 -0.33
C VAL A 97 4.60 -4.21 0.13
N CYS A 98 4.43 -3.92 1.39
CA CYS A 98 3.13 -3.50 1.93
C CYS A 98 3.22 -2.08 2.43
N LEU A 99 2.20 -1.29 2.15
CA LEU A 99 2.09 0.06 2.71
C LEU A 99 0.98 0.01 3.73
N VAL A 100 1.26 0.26 4.98
CA VAL A 100 0.30 0.13 6.06
C VAL A 100 0.33 1.32 6.98
N ARG A 101 -0.74 1.49 7.76
CA ARG A 101 -0.74 2.46 8.83
C ARG A 101 0.28 2.01 9.87
N CYS A 102 1.04 2.92 10.42
CA CYS A 102 2.01 2.57 11.45
C CYS A 102 1.27 2.41 12.77
N ASP A 103 0.95 1.19 13.11
CA ASP A 103 0.17 0.91 14.32
C ASP A 103 0.68 -0.38 14.97
N PRO A 104 1.82 -0.31 15.64
CA PRO A 104 2.40 -1.52 16.24
C PRO A 104 1.54 -2.18 17.29
N SER A 105 0.53 -1.49 17.80
CA SER A 105 -0.34 -2.09 18.79
C SER A 105 -1.48 -2.87 18.16
N ALA A 106 -1.66 -2.79 16.86
CA ALA A 106 -2.73 -3.54 16.20
C ALA A 106 -2.34 -5.02 16.14
N SER A 107 -3.33 -5.88 16.26
CA SER A 107 -3.05 -7.32 16.23
C SER A 107 -2.41 -7.76 14.93
N TRP A 108 -2.74 -7.13 13.81
CA TRP A 108 -2.19 -7.52 12.52
C TRP A 108 -0.72 -7.09 12.35
N TRP A 109 -0.22 -6.26 13.25
CA TRP A 109 1.19 -5.83 13.13
C TRP A 109 2.13 -7.03 13.29
N SER A 110 1.68 -8.09 13.95
CA SER A 110 2.52 -9.28 14.11
C SER A 110 2.89 -9.93 12.78
N TYR A 111 2.11 -9.67 11.71
CA TYR A 111 2.46 -10.23 10.41
C TYR A 111 3.71 -9.57 9.82
N SER A 112 4.20 -8.51 10.44
CA SER A 112 5.42 -7.86 9.96
C SER A 112 6.67 -8.69 10.22
N GLU A 113 6.56 -9.74 10.98
CA GLU A 113 7.73 -10.57 11.27
C GLU A 113 8.27 -11.12 9.95
N GLY A 114 9.54 -11.05 9.75
CA GLY A 114 10.16 -11.45 8.49
C GLY A 114 10.25 -10.34 7.44
N PHE A 115 9.63 -9.20 7.70
CA PHE A 115 9.73 -8.07 6.80
C PHE A 115 10.68 -7.03 7.38
N LYS A 116 11.29 -6.24 6.49
CA LYS A 116 12.01 -5.07 6.93
C LYS A 116 10.98 -3.96 7.00
N VAL A 117 10.84 -3.33 8.14
CA VAL A 117 9.87 -2.27 8.36
C VAL A 117 10.57 -0.92 8.30
N THR A 118 10.08 -0.03 7.46
CA THR A 118 10.60 1.32 7.37
C THR A 118 9.47 2.28 7.69
N LEU A 119 9.70 3.20 8.60
CA LEU A 119 8.68 4.17 8.95
C LEU A 119 8.81 5.38 8.04
N ILE A 120 7.68 5.92 7.60
CA ILE A 120 7.71 7.11 6.78
C ILE A 120 7.60 8.31 7.71
N GLY A 121 8.56 9.18 7.65
CA GLY A 121 8.68 10.27 8.60
C GLY A 121 7.66 11.38 8.48
N GLN A 122 6.83 11.36 7.48
CA GLN A 122 5.79 12.35 7.30
C GLN A 122 4.48 11.66 7.00
N ARG A 123 3.39 12.31 7.26
CA ARG A 123 2.09 11.72 6.96
C ARG A 123 1.80 11.86 5.49
N LEU A 124 1.26 10.80 4.90
CA LEU A 124 1.02 10.78 3.48
C LEU A 124 -0.30 11.44 3.11
N ARG A 125 -0.39 11.92 1.89
CA ARG A 125 -1.65 12.35 1.34
C ARG A 125 -2.08 11.30 0.36
N PHE A 126 -3.19 10.66 0.63
CA PHE A 126 -3.68 9.59 -0.21
C PHE A 126 -4.73 10.13 -1.17
N GLY A 127 -4.73 9.61 -2.37
CA GLY A 127 -5.73 9.94 -3.36
C GLY A 127 -5.86 11.43 -3.59
N LYS A 128 -7.08 11.96 -3.40
CA LYS A 128 -7.33 13.35 -3.59
C LYS A 128 -7.41 14.12 -2.31
N ALA A 129 -6.96 13.56 -1.21
CA ALA A 129 -7.08 14.23 0.08
C ALA A 129 -6.40 15.56 0.08
N LYS A 130 -7.04 16.55 0.68
CA LYS A 130 -6.45 17.87 0.76
C LYS A 130 -5.48 17.95 1.90
N SER A 131 -5.59 17.11 2.87
CA SER A 131 -4.66 17.12 3.99
C SER A 131 -4.04 15.77 4.18
N ALA A 132 -3.00 15.71 4.93
CA ALA A 132 -2.30 14.46 5.18
C ALA A 132 -3.19 13.54 6.01
N ALA A 133 -2.91 12.26 5.93
CA ALA A 133 -3.63 11.25 6.69
C ALA A 133 -3.45 11.52 8.18
N PRO A 134 -4.41 11.13 8.99
CA PRO A 134 -4.31 11.33 10.44
C PRO A 134 -3.39 10.32 11.11
N PHE A 135 -2.68 9.53 10.37
CA PHE A 135 -1.78 8.53 10.91
C PHE A 135 -0.48 8.51 10.14
N ALA A 136 0.54 7.98 10.75
CA ALA A 136 1.82 7.75 10.08
C ALA A 136 1.73 6.44 9.31
N SER A 137 2.59 6.27 8.33
CA SER A 137 2.60 5.06 7.51
C SER A 137 3.93 4.33 7.64
N ALA A 138 3.89 3.06 7.33
CA ALA A 138 5.08 2.22 7.33
C ALA A 138 5.10 1.39 6.06
N VAL A 139 6.29 1.06 5.60
CA VAL A 139 6.48 0.19 4.46
C VAL A 139 7.13 -1.09 4.96
N TRP A 140 6.51 -2.22 4.70
CA TRP A 140 7.05 -3.52 5.04
C TRP A 140 7.55 -4.16 3.75
N ARG A 141 8.76 -4.66 3.75
CA ARG A 141 9.35 -5.16 2.54
C ARG A 141 10.00 -6.49 2.77
N LYS A 142 9.83 -7.46 1.91
CA LYS A 142 10.61 -8.70 1.95
C LYS A 142 10.91 -9.14 0.55
N GLN A 143 11.99 -9.87 0.43
CA GLN A 143 12.43 -10.35 -0.86
C GLN A 143 11.77 -11.64 -1.23
#